data_75115510b7887007cc9d404d38f42c0d
#
_entry.id   75115510b7887007cc9d404d38f42c0d
#
_cell.length_a   1.000
_cell.length_b   1.000
_cell.length_c   1.000
_cell.angle_alpha   90.00
_cell.angle_beta   90.00
_cell.angle_gamma   90.00
#
_symmetry.space_group_name_H-M   'P 1'
#
loop_
_entity.id
_entity.type
_entity.pdbx_description
1 polymer ?
#
loop_
_entity_poly.entity_id
_entity_poly.type
_entity_poly.pdbx_seq_one_letter_code
_entity_poly.pdbx_strand_id
1 'polypeptide(L)'
;MAIKIAQTNVDEVYSKIVEPNLYTNTWLIPGVTCTDKYTEKAGGVYVHKIVSGGKKAPTAPGQDFTNEDAADTLIPILYNNAYNYSTKIYNAQAAAVGYDAAEAHLRDNVEKTRESAQASALACLYTEGTALAETTKATADNAKELLINARKEISKKKGTANVVLCSPDFYATVLMAAGKEFTPETNERIVTTGQVGRWLGMTFFEVNDFSNGDAVYRDSSGTAKTVSSANLALVDFVMYDARVLSYIQLLNMMRLKDSELFNGVLAQTELVAGFKVTTAECAAVKKHTA
;
A
#
# COMPACT_ATOMS: atom_id res chain seq x y z
N MET A 1 -9.33 -2.56 25.60
CA MET A 1 -10.55 -3.28 26.00
C MET A 1 -10.07 -4.62 26.55
N ALA A 2 -10.20 -4.88 27.85
CA ALA A 2 -9.83 -6.18 28.39
C ALA A 2 -10.79 -7.23 27.81
N ILE A 3 -10.28 -8.36 27.34
CA ILE A 3 -11.11 -9.51 26.96
C ILE A 3 -11.81 -9.94 28.23
N LYS A 4 -13.07 -9.56 28.40
CA LYS A 4 -13.94 -10.14 29.41
C LYS A 4 -14.37 -11.51 28.89
N ILE A 5 -13.66 -12.55 29.28
CA ILE A 5 -14.22 -13.89 29.21
C ILE A 5 -15.36 -13.90 30.22
N ALA A 6 -16.58 -13.88 29.73
CA ALA A 6 -17.74 -14.10 30.61
C ALA A 6 -17.50 -15.42 31.34
N GLN A 7 -17.59 -15.40 32.68
CA GLN A 7 -17.67 -16.62 33.48
C GLN A 7 -19.01 -17.28 33.15
N THR A 8 -19.03 -18.08 32.13
CA THR A 8 -20.14 -18.91 31.73
C THR A 8 -19.83 -20.34 32.17
N ASN A 9 -20.85 -21.01 32.59
CA ASN A 9 -20.93 -22.33 33.23
C ASN A 9 -19.81 -23.31 32.84
N VAL A 10 -19.41 -24.11 33.83
CA VAL A 10 -18.34 -25.14 33.83
C VAL A 10 -18.46 -26.20 32.72
N ASP A 11 -19.53 -26.20 31.93
CA ASP A 11 -19.81 -27.19 30.88
C ASP A 11 -19.60 -26.68 29.45
N GLU A 12 -19.07 -25.45 29.24
CA GLU A 12 -18.78 -24.96 27.89
C GLU A 12 -17.46 -25.51 27.37
N VAL A 13 -17.53 -26.31 26.30
CA VAL A 13 -16.36 -26.81 25.59
C VAL A 13 -15.88 -25.72 24.62
N TYR A 14 -14.79 -25.07 24.94
CA TYR A 14 -14.15 -24.08 24.03
C TYR A 14 -13.52 -24.80 22.84
N SER A 15 -13.74 -24.25 21.65
CA SER A 15 -13.06 -24.71 20.45
C SER A 15 -11.55 -24.48 20.56
N LYS A 16 -10.76 -25.47 20.15
CA LYS A 16 -9.30 -25.34 20.00
C LYS A 16 -8.92 -24.59 18.72
N ILE A 17 -9.90 -24.34 17.86
CA ILE A 17 -9.71 -23.64 16.60
C ILE A 17 -10.07 -22.18 16.82
N VAL A 18 -9.10 -21.29 16.60
CA VAL A 18 -9.31 -19.85 16.57
C VAL A 18 -9.75 -19.48 15.16
N GLU A 19 -10.92 -18.84 15.05
CA GLU A 19 -11.33 -18.26 13.79
C GLU A 19 -10.48 -17.00 13.54
N PRO A 20 -9.68 -16.96 12.48
CA PRO A 20 -8.84 -15.80 12.20
C PRO A 20 -9.70 -14.61 11.78
N ASN A 21 -9.29 -13.41 12.19
CA ASN A 21 -9.89 -12.19 11.65
C ASN A 21 -9.65 -12.12 10.13
N LEU A 22 -10.60 -11.54 9.41
CA LEU A 22 -10.43 -11.27 7.99
C LEU A 22 -9.59 -10.00 7.82
N TYR A 23 -8.49 -10.12 7.10
CA TYR A 23 -7.59 -9.01 6.78
C TYR A 23 -7.52 -8.78 5.29
N THR A 24 -7.17 -7.54 4.92
CA THR A 24 -6.89 -7.20 3.53
C THR A 24 -5.62 -7.88 3.04
N ASN A 25 -5.63 -8.30 1.78
CA ASN A 25 -4.45 -8.89 1.16
C ASN A 25 -3.36 -7.84 0.96
N THR A 26 -2.10 -8.23 1.11
CA THR A 26 -1.00 -7.28 0.94
C THR A 26 -0.66 -7.06 -0.53
N TRP A 27 -0.73 -5.81 -0.97
CA TRP A 27 -0.29 -5.38 -2.29
C TRP A 27 1.10 -4.70 -2.26
N LEU A 28 1.68 -4.50 -1.06
CA LEU A 28 3.04 -3.96 -0.90
C LEU A 28 4.09 -5.06 -1.13
N ILE A 29 4.23 -5.49 -2.37
CA ILE A 29 5.12 -6.58 -2.79
C ILE A 29 6.14 -6.08 -3.81
N PRO A 30 7.30 -6.76 -3.96
CA PRO A 30 8.25 -6.50 -5.04
C PRO A 30 7.56 -6.56 -6.41
N GLY A 31 7.85 -5.59 -7.28
CA GLY A 31 7.22 -5.45 -8.59
C GLY A 31 5.96 -4.58 -8.60
N VAL A 32 5.35 -4.32 -7.45
CA VAL A 32 4.28 -3.31 -7.25
C VAL A 32 4.85 -2.05 -6.61
N THR A 33 5.87 -2.23 -5.78
CA THR A 33 6.66 -1.16 -5.16
C THR A 33 8.13 -1.25 -5.55
N CYS A 34 8.84 -0.14 -5.47
CA CYS A 34 10.28 -0.08 -5.69
C CYS A 34 11.00 -0.20 -4.34
N THR A 35 11.33 -1.42 -3.93
CA THR A 35 12.03 -1.71 -2.66
C THR A 35 13.50 -2.09 -2.89
N ASP A 36 13.79 -2.78 -3.99
CA ASP A 36 15.06 -3.51 -4.19
C ASP A 36 16.24 -2.63 -4.62
N LYS A 37 16.01 -1.34 -4.89
CA LYS A 37 17.03 -0.44 -5.44
C LYS A 37 17.79 0.35 -4.38
N TYR A 38 17.42 0.24 -3.12
CA TYR A 38 17.92 1.13 -2.08
C TYR A 38 18.73 0.37 -1.04
N THR A 39 19.95 0.84 -0.78
CA THR A 39 20.75 0.35 0.33
C THR A 39 20.23 0.97 1.62
N GLU A 40 19.80 0.15 2.54
CA GLU A 40 19.29 0.57 3.85
C GLU A 40 20.36 1.31 4.65
N LYS A 41 20.01 2.48 5.19
CA LYS A 41 20.81 3.24 6.14
C LYS A 41 19.95 3.71 7.30
N ALA A 42 20.56 3.90 8.46
CA ALA A 42 19.85 4.16 9.71
C ALA A 42 18.89 5.37 9.73
N GLY A 43 19.03 6.34 8.83
CA GLY A 43 18.17 7.54 8.81
C GLY A 43 17.21 7.63 7.63
N GLY A 44 17.32 6.73 6.68
CA GLY A 44 16.57 6.77 5.42
C GLY A 44 17.48 6.62 4.21
N VAL A 45 16.87 6.68 3.04
CA VAL A 45 17.54 6.57 1.75
C VAL A 45 17.37 7.85 0.97
N TYR A 46 18.45 8.34 0.37
CA TYR A 46 18.43 9.47 -0.54
C TYR A 46 18.60 8.97 -1.97
N VAL A 47 17.57 9.18 -2.79
CA VAL A 47 17.58 8.78 -4.19
C VAL A 47 18.06 9.95 -5.03
N HIS A 48 19.17 9.76 -5.76
CA HIS A 48 19.63 10.73 -6.74
C HIS A 48 18.81 10.61 -8.03
N LYS A 49 18.11 11.66 -8.38
CA LYS A 49 17.40 11.77 -9.65
C LYS A 49 18.17 12.71 -10.56
N ILE A 50 18.75 12.16 -11.63
CA ILE A 50 19.47 12.95 -12.62
C ILE A 50 18.48 13.85 -13.36
N VAL A 51 18.75 15.14 -13.35
CA VAL A 51 18.02 16.12 -14.16
C VAL A 51 18.69 16.15 -15.53
N SER A 52 18.13 15.40 -16.48
CA SER A 52 18.65 15.41 -17.86
C SER A 52 18.03 16.55 -18.66
N GLY A 53 18.84 17.16 -19.51
CA GLY A 53 18.38 18.10 -20.52
C GLY A 53 17.38 17.46 -21.51
N GLY A 54 16.70 18.26 -22.27
CA GLY A 54 15.77 17.80 -23.30
C GLY A 54 16.47 17.04 -24.45
N LYS A 55 15.68 16.49 -25.35
CA LYS A 55 16.21 15.93 -26.59
C LYS A 55 16.86 17.07 -27.41
N LYS A 56 18.07 16.83 -27.88
CA LYS A 56 18.74 17.75 -28.79
C LYS A 56 18.37 17.48 -30.25
N ALA A 57 18.30 18.52 -31.04
CA ALA A 57 18.20 18.37 -32.49
C ALA A 57 19.52 17.79 -33.04
N PRO A 58 19.48 17.00 -34.12
CA PRO A 58 20.68 16.51 -34.73
C PRO A 58 21.52 17.70 -35.27
N THR A 59 22.83 17.68 -35.02
CA THR A 59 23.78 18.64 -35.53
C THR A 59 24.47 18.06 -36.78
N ALA A 60 25.03 18.92 -37.62
CA ALA A 60 25.78 18.47 -38.79
C ALA A 60 27.05 17.70 -38.37
N PRO A 61 27.51 16.71 -39.17
CA PRO A 61 28.76 16.00 -38.90
C PRO A 61 29.93 16.98 -38.78
N GLY A 62 30.78 16.76 -37.76
CA GLY A 62 31.97 17.58 -37.53
C GLY A 62 31.77 18.83 -36.66
N GLN A 63 30.59 19.00 -36.06
CA GLN A 63 30.38 20.06 -35.04
C GLN A 63 30.81 19.59 -33.63
N ASP A 64 31.27 20.52 -32.83
CA ASP A 64 31.70 20.30 -31.46
C ASP A 64 30.53 19.88 -30.55
N PHE A 65 30.85 19.11 -29.49
CA PHE A 65 29.90 18.75 -28.46
C PHE A 65 29.44 19.98 -27.69
N THR A 66 28.12 20.10 -27.48
CA THR A 66 27.58 21.07 -26.54
C THR A 66 27.57 20.42 -25.14
N ASN A 67 28.37 20.94 -24.23
CA ASN A 67 28.45 20.47 -22.87
C ASN A 67 27.26 21.00 -22.07
N GLU A 68 26.70 20.14 -21.20
CA GLU A 68 25.69 20.50 -20.21
C GLU A 68 26.25 20.21 -18.82
N ASP A 69 25.93 21.07 -17.86
CA ASP A 69 26.32 20.84 -16.48
C ASP A 69 25.55 19.67 -15.92
N ALA A 70 26.23 18.82 -15.16
CA ALA A 70 25.59 17.71 -14.45
C ALA A 70 24.74 18.29 -13.31
N ALA A 71 23.44 17.98 -13.35
CA ALA A 71 22.52 18.34 -12.28
C ALA A 71 21.78 17.10 -11.78
N ASP A 72 21.66 16.99 -10.45
CA ASP A 72 20.84 15.98 -9.82
C ASP A 72 19.95 16.59 -8.74
N THR A 73 18.86 15.88 -8.43
CA THR A 73 17.98 16.22 -7.32
C THR A 73 17.95 15.06 -6.34
N LEU A 74 18.16 15.37 -5.07
CA LEU A 74 18.07 14.40 -3.98
C LEU A 74 16.63 14.27 -3.51
N ILE A 75 16.09 13.06 -3.59
CA ILE A 75 14.76 12.74 -3.08
C ILE A 75 14.93 11.93 -1.79
N PRO A 76 14.61 12.52 -0.62
CA PRO A 76 14.69 11.80 0.64
C PRO A 76 13.51 10.83 0.80
N ILE A 77 13.80 9.60 1.20
CA ILE A 77 12.83 8.60 1.66
C ILE A 77 13.22 8.26 3.08
N LEU A 78 12.48 8.78 4.05
CA LEU A 78 12.82 8.67 5.47
C LEU A 78 11.91 7.66 6.18
N TYR A 79 12.43 7.02 7.23
CA TYR A 79 11.71 6.07 8.09
C TYR A 79 10.83 6.81 9.11
N ASN A 80 9.83 7.55 8.63
CA ASN A 80 9.00 8.41 9.47
C ASN A 80 7.71 7.75 9.95
N ASN A 81 7.41 6.54 9.48
CA ASN A 81 6.17 5.84 9.81
C ASN A 81 6.50 4.62 10.67
N ALA A 82 6.06 4.64 11.93
CA ALA A 82 6.20 3.53 12.86
C ALA A 82 4.82 3.02 13.27
N TYR A 83 4.63 1.72 13.15
CA TYR A 83 3.38 1.01 13.49
C TYR A 83 3.68 0.04 14.61
N ASN A 84 3.19 0.36 15.83
CA ASN A 84 3.46 -0.38 17.03
C ASN A 84 2.16 -0.93 17.60
N TYR A 85 2.06 -2.26 17.69
CA TYR A 85 0.94 -2.93 18.33
C TYR A 85 1.43 -3.76 19.50
N SER A 86 0.68 -3.73 20.61
CA SER A 86 0.98 -4.50 21.80
C SER A 86 -0.32 -4.97 22.46
N THR A 87 -0.49 -6.28 22.55
CA THR A 87 -1.64 -6.91 23.19
C THR A 87 -1.21 -7.59 24.49
N LYS A 88 -1.94 -7.30 25.58
CA LYS A 88 -1.74 -7.92 26.90
C LYS A 88 -2.55 -9.20 27.00
N ILE A 89 -1.91 -10.29 27.37
CA ILE A 89 -2.52 -11.61 27.53
C ILE A 89 -2.21 -12.10 28.94
N TYR A 90 -3.25 -12.23 29.77
CA TYR A 90 -3.09 -12.72 31.14
C TYR A 90 -3.01 -14.25 31.14
N ASN A 91 -2.09 -14.81 31.93
CA ASN A 91 -1.89 -16.27 32.02
C ASN A 91 -3.15 -17.02 32.44
N ALA A 92 -3.95 -16.44 33.34
CA ALA A 92 -5.21 -17.04 33.76
C ALA A 92 -6.23 -17.13 32.62
N GLN A 93 -6.26 -16.13 31.72
CA GLN A 93 -7.11 -16.12 30.51
C GLN A 93 -6.57 -17.09 29.46
N ALA A 94 -5.25 -17.10 29.25
CA ALA A 94 -4.61 -18.02 28.32
C ALA A 94 -4.84 -19.48 28.71
N ALA A 95 -4.81 -19.79 30.01
CA ALA A 95 -5.09 -21.15 30.54
C ALA A 95 -6.55 -21.58 30.41
N ALA A 96 -7.48 -20.60 30.36
CA ALA A 96 -8.91 -20.88 30.25
C ALA A 96 -9.39 -21.19 28.82
N VAL A 97 -8.59 -20.76 27.81
CA VAL A 97 -8.90 -20.99 26.39
C VAL A 97 -8.17 -22.24 25.87
N GLY A 98 -8.77 -22.94 24.94
CA GLY A 98 -8.24 -24.21 24.42
C GLY A 98 -7.16 -24.08 23.35
N TYR A 99 -6.62 -22.87 23.11
CA TYR A 99 -5.66 -22.55 22.06
C TYR A 99 -4.51 -21.66 22.59
N ASP A 100 -3.44 -21.54 21.82
CA ASP A 100 -2.34 -20.62 22.14
C ASP A 100 -2.75 -19.15 21.85
N ALA A 101 -3.25 -18.49 22.88
CA ALA A 101 -3.72 -17.11 22.80
C ALA A 101 -2.56 -16.15 22.48
N ALA A 102 -1.34 -16.43 22.93
CA ALA A 102 -0.20 -15.55 22.71
C ALA A 102 0.20 -15.52 21.21
N GLU A 103 0.29 -16.68 20.59
CA GLU A 103 0.59 -16.79 19.17
C GLU A 103 -0.53 -16.22 18.28
N ALA A 104 -1.80 -16.48 18.63
CA ALA A 104 -2.95 -16.00 17.90
C ALA A 104 -3.00 -14.45 17.89
N HIS A 105 -2.81 -13.82 19.05
CA HIS A 105 -2.76 -12.36 19.14
C HIS A 105 -1.51 -11.75 18.50
N LEU A 106 -0.39 -12.46 18.51
CA LEU A 106 0.81 -12.00 17.79
C LEU A 106 0.57 -11.96 16.28
N ARG A 107 -0.04 -12.99 15.72
CA ARG A 107 -0.41 -13.04 14.30
C ARG A 107 -1.41 -11.92 13.95
N ASP A 108 -2.43 -11.70 14.77
CA ASP A 108 -3.40 -10.61 14.61
C ASP A 108 -2.70 -9.23 14.58
N ASN A 109 -1.74 -8.99 15.47
CA ASN A 109 -0.97 -7.75 15.49
C ASN A 109 -0.09 -7.57 14.25
N VAL A 110 0.50 -8.64 13.73
CA VAL A 110 1.30 -8.62 12.48
C VAL A 110 0.43 -8.16 11.31
N GLU A 111 -0.77 -8.73 11.17
CA GLU A 111 -1.68 -8.35 10.08
C GLU A 111 -2.17 -6.91 10.21
N LYS A 112 -2.52 -6.43 11.41
CA LYS A 112 -2.87 -5.03 11.66
C LYS A 112 -1.74 -4.06 11.32
N THR A 113 -0.50 -4.45 11.63
CA THR A 113 0.69 -3.67 11.27
C THR A 113 0.81 -3.55 9.75
N ARG A 114 0.57 -4.65 9.04
CA ARG A 114 0.62 -4.72 7.57
C ARG A 114 -0.48 -3.87 6.93
N GLU A 115 -1.72 -3.97 7.40
CA GLU A 115 -2.83 -3.15 6.94
C GLU A 115 -2.56 -1.64 7.14
N SER A 116 -2.03 -1.27 8.30
CA SER A 116 -1.68 0.13 8.57
C SER A 116 -0.61 0.66 7.61
N ALA A 117 0.37 -0.16 7.26
CA ALA A 117 1.40 0.20 6.27
C ALA A 117 0.80 0.37 4.86
N GLN A 118 -0.15 -0.48 4.46
CA GLN A 118 -0.84 -0.37 3.18
C GLN A 118 -1.68 0.90 3.09
N ALA A 119 -2.46 1.20 4.13
CA ALA A 119 -3.25 2.44 4.21
C ALA A 119 -2.34 3.68 4.09
N SER A 120 -1.17 3.66 4.73
CA SER A 120 -0.19 4.76 4.62
C SER A 120 0.41 4.88 3.21
N ALA A 121 0.71 3.76 2.55
CA ALA A 121 1.19 3.77 1.17
C ALA A 121 0.12 4.33 0.21
N LEU A 122 -1.14 3.97 0.42
CA LEU A 122 -2.28 4.51 -0.33
C LEU A 122 -2.43 6.02 -0.10
N ALA A 123 -2.32 6.49 1.15
CA ALA A 123 -2.35 7.91 1.47
C ALA A 123 -1.19 8.69 0.81
N CYS A 124 0.00 8.08 0.74
CA CYS A 124 1.15 8.65 0.04
C CYS A 124 0.86 8.79 -1.46
N LEU A 125 0.34 7.75 -2.12
CA LEU A 125 -0.05 7.78 -3.53
C LEU A 125 -1.15 8.82 -3.80
N TYR A 126 -2.16 8.89 -2.93
CA TYR A 126 -3.24 9.86 -3.05
C TYR A 126 -2.75 11.31 -2.95
N THR A 127 -1.82 11.58 -2.04
CA THR A 127 -1.35 12.93 -1.71
C THR A 127 -0.25 13.40 -2.66
N GLU A 128 0.69 12.53 -3.01
CA GLU A 128 1.86 12.86 -3.83
C GLU A 128 1.66 12.55 -5.31
N GLY A 129 0.67 11.73 -5.67
CA GLY A 129 0.30 11.46 -7.06
C GLY A 129 -0.43 12.61 -7.72
N THR A 130 -0.53 12.57 -9.04
CA THR A 130 -1.23 13.57 -9.85
C THR A 130 -2.69 13.20 -10.02
N ALA A 131 -3.60 14.06 -9.56
CA ALA A 131 -5.02 13.86 -9.79
C ALA A 131 -5.35 14.03 -11.29
N LEU A 132 -6.17 13.12 -11.84
CA LEU A 132 -6.68 13.26 -13.20
C LEU A 132 -7.72 14.39 -13.26
N ALA A 133 -7.74 15.13 -14.37
CA ALA A 133 -8.69 16.21 -14.57
C ALA A 133 -10.14 15.72 -14.74
N GLU A 134 -10.31 14.48 -15.21
CA GLU A 134 -11.61 13.85 -15.39
C GLU A 134 -12.22 13.48 -14.04
N THR A 135 -13.42 13.99 -13.73
CA THR A 135 -14.12 13.78 -12.44
C THR A 135 -15.42 12.99 -12.57
N THR A 136 -15.75 12.51 -13.75
CA THR A 136 -16.94 11.66 -13.96
C THR A 136 -16.76 10.32 -13.24
N LYS A 137 -17.80 9.87 -12.54
CA LYS A 137 -17.80 8.55 -11.89
C LYS A 137 -17.62 7.44 -12.91
N ALA A 138 -16.84 6.44 -12.58
CA ALA A 138 -16.64 5.27 -13.43
C ALA A 138 -17.91 4.44 -13.54
N THR A 139 -18.24 4.03 -14.76
CA THR A 139 -19.36 3.15 -15.14
C THR A 139 -18.83 2.07 -16.08
N ALA A 140 -19.61 1.02 -16.32
CA ALA A 140 -19.22 -0.03 -17.25
C ALA A 140 -18.94 0.50 -18.68
N ASP A 141 -19.64 1.56 -19.09
CA ASP A 141 -19.49 2.13 -20.44
C ASP A 141 -18.22 2.99 -20.59
N ASN A 142 -17.79 3.68 -19.53
CA ASN A 142 -16.65 4.62 -19.59
C ASN A 142 -15.35 4.11 -18.95
N ALA A 143 -15.38 3.01 -18.18
CA ALA A 143 -14.22 2.51 -17.43
C ALA A 143 -13.00 2.24 -18.32
N LYS A 144 -13.20 1.66 -19.50
CA LYS A 144 -12.14 1.39 -20.48
C LYS A 144 -11.47 2.69 -20.95
N GLU A 145 -12.26 3.71 -21.26
CA GLU A 145 -11.78 5.01 -21.69
C GLU A 145 -10.99 5.72 -20.59
N LEU A 146 -11.50 5.70 -19.35
CA LEU A 146 -10.83 6.28 -18.18
C LEU A 146 -9.46 5.65 -17.94
N LEU A 147 -9.34 4.33 -18.02
CA LEU A 147 -8.08 3.60 -17.89
C LEU A 147 -7.09 3.95 -19.01
N ILE A 148 -7.56 4.02 -20.25
CA ILE A 148 -6.75 4.39 -21.43
C ILE A 148 -6.25 5.82 -21.29
N ASN A 149 -7.09 6.76 -20.85
CA ASN A 149 -6.72 8.15 -20.63
C ASN A 149 -5.71 8.30 -19.50
N ALA A 150 -5.89 7.61 -18.38
CA ALA A 150 -4.91 7.59 -17.29
C ALA A 150 -3.55 7.05 -17.76
N ARG A 151 -3.55 5.92 -18.47
CA ARG A 151 -2.33 5.34 -19.06
C ARG A 151 -1.64 6.31 -20.03
N LYS A 152 -2.40 6.99 -20.89
CA LYS A 152 -1.89 8.00 -21.82
C LYS A 152 -1.18 9.14 -21.11
N GLU A 153 -1.75 9.65 -20.00
CA GLU A 153 -1.10 10.74 -19.25
C GLU A 153 0.23 10.29 -18.61
N ILE A 154 0.29 9.09 -18.01
CA ILE A 154 1.52 8.52 -17.49
C ILE A 154 2.56 8.29 -18.61
N SER A 155 2.12 7.77 -19.77
CA SER A 155 3.01 7.49 -20.91
C SER A 155 3.60 8.74 -21.52
N LYS A 156 2.86 9.86 -21.55
CA LYS A 156 3.41 11.19 -21.97
C LYS A 156 4.59 11.61 -21.09
N LYS A 157 4.64 11.17 -19.85
CA LYS A 157 5.69 11.47 -18.87
C LYS A 157 6.78 10.39 -18.81
N LYS A 158 6.84 9.51 -19.82
CA LYS A 158 7.80 8.38 -19.95
C LYS A 158 7.63 7.30 -18.88
N GLY A 159 6.50 7.26 -18.15
CA GLY A 159 6.14 6.18 -17.24
C GLY A 159 5.50 5.01 -17.97
N THR A 160 5.57 3.83 -17.34
CA THR A 160 4.86 2.63 -17.79
C THR A 160 3.78 2.31 -16.78
N ALA A 161 2.52 2.63 -17.11
CA ALA A 161 1.39 2.30 -16.24
C ALA A 161 1.20 0.76 -16.21
N ASN A 162 1.70 0.11 -15.18
CA ASN A 162 1.66 -1.33 -15.03
C ASN A 162 0.87 -1.82 -13.80
N VAL A 163 0.60 -0.94 -12.84
CA VAL A 163 -0.14 -1.26 -11.62
C VAL A 163 -1.37 -0.38 -11.52
N VAL A 164 -2.50 -1.01 -11.18
CA VAL A 164 -3.78 -0.34 -10.90
C VAL A 164 -4.29 -0.84 -9.55
N LEU A 165 -4.37 0.05 -8.57
CA LEU A 165 -5.08 -0.19 -7.32
C LEU A 165 -6.50 0.30 -7.51
N CYS A 166 -7.48 -0.57 -7.34
CA CYS A 166 -8.88 -0.25 -7.56
C CYS A 166 -9.70 -0.43 -6.28
N SER A 167 -10.70 0.44 -6.11
CA SER A 167 -11.74 0.22 -5.11
C SER A 167 -12.59 -0.99 -5.49
N PRO A 168 -13.24 -1.67 -4.53
CA PRO A 168 -14.14 -2.79 -4.85
C PRO A 168 -15.26 -2.43 -5.85
N ASP A 169 -15.82 -1.23 -5.74
CA ASP A 169 -16.84 -0.73 -6.65
C ASP A 169 -16.32 -0.55 -8.08
N PHE A 170 -15.10 0.02 -8.19
CA PHE A 170 -14.47 0.16 -9.50
C PHE A 170 -14.07 -1.19 -10.09
N TYR A 171 -13.62 -2.13 -9.27
CA TYR A 171 -13.31 -3.48 -9.73
C TYR A 171 -14.55 -4.19 -10.31
N ALA A 172 -15.70 -4.10 -9.64
CA ALA A 172 -16.95 -4.62 -10.18
C ALA A 172 -17.30 -3.97 -11.54
N THR A 173 -17.08 -2.65 -11.66
CA THR A 173 -17.28 -1.91 -12.90
C THR A 173 -16.34 -2.38 -14.01
N VAL A 174 -15.07 -2.65 -13.68
CA VAL A 174 -14.08 -3.20 -14.63
C VAL A 174 -14.48 -4.57 -15.14
N LEU A 175 -14.97 -5.45 -14.27
CA LEU A 175 -15.44 -6.78 -14.68
C LEU A 175 -16.63 -6.69 -15.68
N MET A 176 -17.56 -5.77 -15.45
CA MET A 176 -18.66 -5.53 -16.37
C MET A 176 -18.18 -4.96 -17.71
N ALA A 177 -17.23 -4.01 -17.69
CA ALA A 177 -16.70 -3.37 -18.89
C ALA A 177 -15.80 -4.29 -19.72
N ALA A 178 -14.96 -5.06 -19.07
CA ALA A 178 -13.97 -5.92 -19.72
C ALA A 178 -14.55 -7.24 -20.25
N GLY A 179 -15.58 -7.77 -19.58
CA GLY A 179 -16.19 -9.03 -19.95
C GLY A 179 -15.16 -10.14 -20.17
N LYS A 180 -15.11 -10.69 -21.39
CA LYS A 180 -14.16 -11.77 -21.75
C LYS A 180 -12.71 -11.30 -21.99
N GLU A 181 -12.44 -10.00 -22.07
CA GLU A 181 -11.09 -9.45 -22.26
C GLU A 181 -10.28 -9.45 -20.95
N PHE A 182 -10.96 -9.56 -19.81
CA PHE A 182 -10.28 -9.63 -18.51
C PHE A 182 -9.66 -11.02 -18.31
N THR A 183 -8.36 -11.06 -17.99
CA THR A 183 -7.67 -12.30 -17.64
C THR A 183 -7.60 -12.40 -16.14
N PRO A 184 -8.41 -13.23 -15.47
CA PRO A 184 -8.38 -13.40 -14.04
C PRO A 184 -7.08 -14.08 -13.60
N GLU A 185 -6.66 -13.79 -12.39
CA GLU A 185 -5.50 -14.44 -11.77
C GLU A 185 -5.94 -15.74 -11.05
N THR A 186 -4.97 -16.55 -10.62
CA THR A 186 -5.24 -17.77 -9.86
C THR A 186 -5.76 -17.44 -8.44
N ASN A 187 -6.62 -18.30 -7.89
CA ASN A 187 -7.18 -18.09 -6.55
C ASN A 187 -6.09 -17.89 -5.48
N GLU A 188 -4.96 -18.59 -5.58
CA GLU A 188 -3.85 -18.46 -4.65
C GLU A 188 -3.27 -17.02 -4.64
N ARG A 189 -3.09 -16.40 -5.80
CA ARG A 189 -2.60 -15.02 -5.89
C ARG A 189 -3.64 -14.00 -5.45
N ILE A 190 -4.91 -14.24 -5.73
CA ILE A 190 -6.00 -13.38 -5.25
C ILE A 190 -5.99 -13.33 -3.72
N VAL A 191 -5.89 -14.50 -3.07
CA VAL A 191 -5.91 -14.61 -1.61
C VAL A 191 -4.65 -14.04 -0.97
N THR A 192 -3.47 -14.19 -1.59
CA THR A 192 -2.20 -13.78 -0.98
C THR A 192 -1.82 -12.33 -1.24
N THR A 193 -2.12 -11.79 -2.43
CA THR A 193 -1.63 -10.47 -2.84
C THR A 193 -2.74 -9.49 -3.23
N GLY A 194 -4.00 -9.92 -3.28
CA GLY A 194 -5.09 -9.09 -3.80
C GLY A 194 -4.99 -8.79 -5.30
N GLN A 195 -4.07 -9.45 -6.02
CA GLN A 195 -3.99 -9.34 -7.47
C GLN A 195 -5.15 -10.09 -8.09
N VAL A 196 -6.12 -9.36 -8.65
CA VAL A 196 -7.36 -9.94 -9.16
C VAL A 196 -7.27 -10.33 -10.63
N GLY A 197 -6.37 -9.72 -11.39
CA GLY A 197 -6.18 -10.09 -12.80
C GLY A 197 -5.43 -9.06 -13.63
N ARG A 198 -5.49 -9.22 -14.96
CA ARG A 198 -4.83 -8.34 -15.92
C ARG A 198 -5.79 -7.91 -17.03
N TRP A 199 -5.71 -6.65 -17.39
CA TRP A 199 -6.44 -6.08 -18.53
C TRP A 199 -5.66 -4.91 -19.12
N LEU A 200 -5.71 -4.73 -20.43
CA LEU A 200 -5.01 -3.66 -21.16
C LEU A 200 -3.49 -3.61 -20.88
N GLY A 201 -2.88 -4.74 -20.51
CA GLY A 201 -1.46 -4.81 -20.16
C GLY A 201 -1.11 -4.27 -18.77
N MET A 202 -2.09 -4.06 -17.91
CA MET A 202 -1.95 -3.60 -16.53
C MET A 202 -2.37 -4.71 -15.57
N THR A 203 -1.77 -4.71 -14.38
CA THR A 203 -2.10 -5.62 -13.28
C THR A 203 -3.03 -4.91 -12.30
N PHE A 204 -4.15 -5.53 -11.97
CA PHE A 204 -5.16 -4.98 -11.09
C PHE A 204 -5.06 -5.60 -9.70
N PHE A 205 -5.14 -4.74 -8.69
CA PHE A 205 -5.21 -5.10 -7.27
C PHE A 205 -6.48 -4.49 -6.69
N GLU A 206 -7.30 -5.32 -6.08
CA GLU A 206 -8.44 -4.86 -5.30
C GLU A 206 -7.97 -4.46 -3.91
N VAL A 207 -8.26 -3.23 -3.50
CA VAL A 207 -7.80 -2.66 -2.25
C VAL A 207 -8.99 -2.15 -1.44
N ASN A 208 -9.19 -2.75 -0.27
CA ASN A 208 -10.30 -2.40 0.63
C ASN A 208 -10.04 -1.11 1.42
N ASP A 209 -8.79 -0.65 1.49
CA ASP A 209 -8.40 0.57 2.23
C ASP A 209 -9.09 1.84 1.72
N PHE A 210 -9.62 1.82 0.50
CA PHE A 210 -10.46 2.91 -0.01
C PHE A 210 -11.75 3.10 0.79
N SER A 211 -12.19 2.10 1.56
CA SER A 211 -13.44 2.11 2.33
C SER A 211 -13.25 1.94 3.84
N ASN A 212 -12.02 1.71 4.33
CA ASN A 212 -11.72 1.29 5.70
C ASN A 212 -11.15 2.39 6.60
N GLY A 213 -11.78 3.56 6.62
CA GLY A 213 -11.38 4.63 7.54
C GLY A 213 -10.36 5.60 6.94
N ASP A 214 -9.83 6.44 7.81
CA ASP A 214 -8.85 7.46 7.43
C ASP A 214 -7.46 6.84 7.25
N ALA A 215 -6.77 7.23 6.18
CA ALA A 215 -5.40 6.81 5.93
C ALA A 215 -4.42 7.94 6.26
N VAL A 216 -3.38 7.62 7.03
CA VAL A 216 -2.40 8.61 7.49
C VAL A 216 -0.99 8.13 7.14
N TYR A 217 -0.18 9.01 6.57
CA TYR A 217 1.26 8.77 6.44
C TYR A 217 2.05 10.02 6.86
N ARG A 218 3.32 9.86 7.18
CA ARG A 218 4.24 10.98 7.41
C ARG A 218 5.13 11.15 6.19
N ASP A 219 5.17 12.39 5.71
CA ASP A 219 6.01 12.77 4.56
C ASP A 219 7.50 12.83 4.94
N SER A 220 8.36 13.21 3.98
CA SER A 220 9.80 13.34 4.18
C SER A 220 10.20 14.45 5.19
N SER A 221 9.28 15.33 5.58
CA SER A 221 9.50 16.31 6.64
C SER A 221 9.02 15.81 8.02
N GLY A 222 8.48 14.59 8.11
CA GLY A 222 7.87 14.05 9.32
C GLY A 222 6.44 14.55 9.59
N THR A 223 5.89 15.39 8.70
CA THR A 223 4.54 15.94 8.87
C THR A 223 3.49 14.88 8.53
N ALA A 224 2.54 14.68 9.44
CA ALA A 224 1.43 13.78 9.20
C ALA A 224 0.47 14.35 8.13
N LYS A 225 0.19 13.55 7.11
CA LYS A 225 -0.79 13.82 6.06
C LYS A 225 -1.93 12.83 6.21
N THR A 226 -3.11 13.34 6.48
CA THR A 226 -4.32 12.53 6.65
C THR A 226 -5.19 12.66 5.42
N VAL A 227 -5.59 11.52 4.86
CA VAL A 227 -6.62 11.42 3.84
C VAL A 227 -7.86 10.84 4.50
N SER A 228 -8.94 11.61 4.54
CA SER A 228 -10.18 11.15 5.18
C SER A 228 -10.83 10.03 4.38
N SER A 229 -11.54 9.15 5.07
CA SER A 229 -12.35 8.09 4.48
C SER A 229 -13.33 8.60 3.42
N ALA A 230 -13.93 9.79 3.66
CA ALA A 230 -14.80 10.44 2.70
C ALA A 230 -14.09 10.78 1.37
N ASN A 231 -12.82 11.20 1.45
CA ASN A 231 -12.01 11.47 0.26
C ASN A 231 -11.55 10.20 -0.45
N LEU A 232 -11.22 9.15 0.31
CA LEU A 232 -10.84 7.86 -0.24
C LEU A 232 -12.01 7.17 -0.95
N ALA A 233 -13.22 7.29 -0.42
CA ALA A 233 -14.44 6.75 -1.03
C ALA A 233 -14.77 7.38 -2.40
N LEU A 234 -14.25 8.57 -2.70
CA LEU A 234 -14.39 9.21 -4.01
C LEU A 234 -13.31 8.77 -5.02
N VAL A 235 -12.38 7.91 -4.63
CA VAL A 235 -11.34 7.39 -5.53
C VAL A 235 -11.83 6.13 -6.22
N ASP A 236 -11.89 6.16 -7.54
CA ASP A 236 -12.19 4.98 -8.34
C ASP A 236 -10.96 4.05 -8.41
N PHE A 237 -9.81 4.61 -8.81
CA PHE A 237 -8.55 3.87 -8.89
C PHE A 237 -7.32 4.77 -8.77
N VAL A 238 -6.19 4.16 -8.44
CA VAL A 238 -4.86 4.76 -8.54
C VAL A 238 -4.02 3.92 -9.50
N MET A 239 -3.52 4.55 -10.56
CA MET A 239 -2.70 3.91 -11.58
C MET A 239 -1.28 4.47 -11.53
N TYR A 240 -0.26 3.62 -11.51
CA TYR A 240 1.12 4.09 -11.45
C TYR A 240 2.11 3.12 -12.08
N ASP A 241 3.33 3.61 -12.26
CA ASP A 241 4.50 2.79 -12.59
C ASP A 241 5.09 2.22 -11.30
N ALA A 242 5.25 0.91 -11.19
CA ALA A 242 5.79 0.25 -10.00
C ALA A 242 7.14 0.80 -9.54
N ARG A 243 7.90 1.44 -10.42
CA ARG A 243 9.20 2.06 -10.10
C ARG A 243 9.08 3.38 -9.35
N VAL A 244 7.88 3.95 -9.25
CA VAL A 244 7.64 5.30 -8.72
C VAL A 244 7.26 5.28 -7.25
N LEU A 245 6.52 4.27 -6.80
CA LEU A 245 6.21 4.12 -5.40
C LEU A 245 7.38 3.44 -4.69
N SER A 246 8.13 4.21 -3.93
CA SER A 246 9.21 3.70 -3.09
C SER A 246 8.68 3.33 -1.72
N TYR A 247 8.96 2.10 -1.32
CA TYR A 247 8.68 1.55 -0.01
C TYR A 247 9.99 1.01 0.57
N ILE A 248 10.40 1.54 1.70
CA ILE A 248 11.58 1.07 2.44
C ILE A 248 11.18 0.68 3.85
N GLN A 249 11.82 -0.35 4.38
CA GLN A 249 11.53 -0.90 5.68
C GLN A 249 12.83 -0.98 6.49
N LEU A 250 12.86 -0.35 7.67
CA LEU A 250 14.02 -0.38 8.56
C LEU A 250 13.91 -1.53 9.55
N LEU A 251 12.74 -1.73 10.11
CA LEU A 251 12.51 -2.70 11.16
C LEU A 251 11.17 -3.40 10.92
N ASN A 252 11.20 -4.72 11.06
CA ASN A 252 9.99 -5.54 11.14
C ASN A 252 10.23 -6.54 12.26
N MET A 253 9.67 -6.27 13.42
CA MET A 253 9.88 -7.05 14.63
C MET A 253 8.57 -7.60 15.16
N MET A 254 8.58 -8.87 15.50
CA MET A 254 7.50 -9.54 16.25
C MET A 254 8.11 -10.28 17.43
N ARG A 255 7.52 -10.14 18.60
CA ARG A 255 8.02 -10.83 19.81
C ARG A 255 6.89 -11.09 20.81
N LEU A 256 7.09 -12.16 21.58
CA LEU A 256 6.40 -12.41 22.83
C LEU A 256 7.35 -12.05 23.96
N LYS A 257 6.92 -11.24 24.92
CA LYS A 257 7.71 -10.82 26.08
C LYS A 257 6.90 -11.02 27.34
N ASP A 258 7.49 -11.71 28.34
CA ASP A 258 6.90 -11.79 29.67
C ASP A 258 6.82 -10.39 30.29
N SER A 259 5.70 -10.14 30.96
CA SER A 259 5.46 -8.83 31.58
C SER A 259 5.88 -8.82 33.02
N GLU A 260 6.65 -7.80 33.42
CA GLU A 260 7.00 -7.52 34.80
C GLU A 260 5.87 -6.81 35.57
N LEU A 261 4.90 -6.21 34.83
CA LEU A 261 3.83 -5.39 35.42
C LEU A 261 2.56 -6.19 35.73
N PHE A 262 2.37 -7.37 35.12
CA PHE A 262 1.22 -8.23 35.31
C PHE A 262 1.60 -9.69 35.03
N ASN A 263 0.85 -10.63 35.59
CA ASN A 263 1.08 -12.04 35.34
C ASN A 263 0.55 -12.44 33.94
N GLY A 264 1.44 -12.36 32.93
CA GLY A 264 1.08 -12.62 31.55
C GLY A 264 2.15 -12.22 30.55
N VAL A 265 1.81 -12.34 29.29
CA VAL A 265 2.68 -12.11 28.14
C VAL A 265 2.18 -10.91 27.31
N LEU A 266 3.13 -10.16 26.77
CA LEU A 266 2.90 -9.10 25.77
C LEU A 266 3.19 -9.65 24.39
N ALA A 267 2.19 -9.67 23.50
CA ALA A 267 2.36 -9.89 22.07
C ALA A 267 2.62 -8.54 21.39
N GLN A 268 3.84 -8.33 20.92
CA GLN A 268 4.29 -7.04 20.38
C GLN A 268 4.77 -7.17 18.94
N THR A 269 4.36 -6.20 18.10
CA THR A 269 4.86 -6.05 16.73
C THR A 269 5.26 -4.59 16.50
N GLU A 270 6.31 -4.38 15.74
CA GLU A 270 6.78 -3.08 15.33
C GLU A 270 7.24 -3.13 13.87
N LEU A 271 6.72 -2.22 13.06
CA LEU A 271 7.17 -1.98 11.69
C LEU A 271 7.54 -0.51 11.56
N VAL A 272 8.75 -0.24 11.12
CA VAL A 272 9.21 1.11 10.79
C VAL A 272 9.49 1.20 9.30
N ALA A 273 8.78 2.09 8.62
CA ALA A 273 8.80 2.17 7.18
C ALA A 273 8.84 3.62 6.66
N GLY A 274 9.25 3.76 5.41
CA GLY A 274 9.21 5.01 4.66
C GLY A 274 8.51 4.83 3.32
N PHE A 275 7.71 5.83 2.94
CA PHE A 275 6.98 5.86 1.66
C PHE A 275 7.31 7.14 0.91
N LYS A 276 7.46 7.05 -0.41
CA LYS A 276 7.64 8.23 -1.28
C LYS A 276 7.25 7.92 -2.71
N VAL A 277 6.55 8.87 -3.33
CA VAL A 277 6.36 8.88 -4.78
C VAL A 277 7.49 9.67 -5.42
N THR A 278 8.42 8.99 -6.08
CA THR A 278 9.63 9.63 -6.65
C THR A 278 9.35 10.48 -7.88
N THR A 279 8.26 10.20 -8.60
CA THR A 279 7.84 10.96 -9.78
C THR A 279 6.31 11.05 -9.80
N ALA A 280 5.78 12.14 -9.25
CA ALA A 280 4.34 12.38 -9.11
C ALA A 280 3.55 12.22 -10.43
N GLU A 281 4.15 12.66 -11.53
CA GLU A 281 3.54 12.63 -12.86
C GLU A 281 3.34 11.22 -13.44
N CYS A 282 4.01 10.21 -12.87
CA CYS A 282 3.88 8.80 -13.23
C CYS A 282 2.97 8.00 -12.27
N ALA A 283 2.24 8.71 -11.39
CA ALA A 283 1.20 8.17 -10.54
C ALA A 283 -0.08 9.01 -10.75
N ALA A 284 -1.11 8.41 -11.31
CA ALA A 284 -2.39 9.05 -11.63
C ALA A 284 -3.47 8.60 -10.65
N VAL A 285 -4.14 9.55 -10.01
CA VAL A 285 -5.24 9.31 -9.07
C VAL A 285 -6.54 9.74 -9.74
N LYS A 286 -7.45 8.79 -9.98
CA LYS A 286 -8.78 9.06 -10.50
C LYS A 286 -9.76 9.25 -9.35
N LYS A 287 -10.33 10.45 -9.29
CA LYS A 287 -11.36 10.83 -8.32
C LYS A 287 -12.63 11.21 -9.06
N HIS A 288 -13.78 10.90 -8.48
CA HIS A 288 -15.06 11.41 -8.96
C HIS A 288 -15.64 12.43 -7.98
N THR A 289 -16.56 13.25 -8.46
CA THR A 289 -17.36 14.14 -7.62
C THR A 289 -18.48 13.34 -6.97
N ALA A 290 -18.82 13.70 -5.72
CA ALA A 290 -19.92 13.09 -4.97
C ALA A 290 -21.26 13.29 -5.66
#